data_4f9b228bca6f397fe28647cdd80a5c4a
#
_entry.id   4f9b228bca6f397fe28647cdd80a5c4a
#
_cell.length_a   1.000
_cell.length_b   1.000
_cell.length_c   1.000
_cell.angle_alpha   90.00
_cell.angle_beta   90.00
_cell.angle_gamma   90.00
#
_symmetry.space_group_name_H-M   'P 1'
#
loop_
_entity.id
_entity.type
_entity.pdbx_description
1 polymer ?
#
loop_
_entity_poly.entity_id
_entity_poly.type
_entity_poly.pdbx_seq_one_letter_code
_entity_poly.pdbx_strand_id
1 'polypeptide(L)'
;MRALTWHGTHDVRVDNVPDPEIVNPRDAILKITSTAICGSDLHLYDGVIPGVLPGDVLGHEFMGEVVETGPESTLKKGQRVVVPFTISCGDCFHCKIQQYSACENSNPAEKQDLSATLYGHPMSALFGYSHLTGGYSGGQAEYARVPFSDV
;
A
#
# COMPACT_ATOMS: atom_id res chain seq x y z
N MET A 1 -0.25 5.37 16.11
CA MET A 1 -0.43 3.91 16.10
C MET A 1 0.93 3.20 16.14
N ARG A 2 0.96 1.92 16.51
CA ARG A 2 2.16 1.10 16.38
C ARG A 2 2.20 0.47 14.98
N ALA A 3 3.40 0.41 14.39
CA ALA A 3 3.62 -0.23 13.09
C ALA A 3 5.01 -0.86 13.03
N LEU A 4 5.17 -1.88 12.19
CA LEU A 4 6.47 -2.44 11.87
C LEU A 4 7.11 -1.58 10.78
N THR A 5 8.24 -0.94 11.09
CA THR A 5 8.93 -0.01 10.20
C THR A 5 10.32 -0.54 9.83
N TRP A 6 10.72 -0.26 8.60
CA TRP A 6 12.06 -0.59 8.11
C TRP A 6 13.05 0.55 8.44
N HIS A 7 14.26 0.21 8.90
CA HIS A 7 15.31 1.18 9.25
C HIS A 7 16.62 0.92 8.52
N GLY A 8 16.72 -0.19 7.83
CA GLY A 8 17.93 -0.59 7.11
C GLY A 8 17.96 -2.10 6.92
N THR A 9 18.98 -2.58 6.23
CA THR A 9 19.19 -4.02 6.04
C THR A 9 19.31 -4.71 7.40
N HIS A 10 18.49 -5.74 7.61
CA HIS A 10 18.34 -6.52 8.85
C HIS A 10 17.90 -5.69 10.08
N ASP A 11 17.30 -4.52 9.85
CA ASP A 11 16.80 -3.65 10.92
C ASP A 11 15.34 -3.26 10.66
N VAL A 12 14.42 -3.93 11.34
CA VAL A 12 13.01 -3.59 11.41
C VAL A 12 12.60 -3.41 12.86
N ARG A 13 11.70 -2.45 13.13
CA ARG A 13 11.32 -2.05 14.48
C ARG A 13 9.83 -1.85 14.59
N VAL A 14 9.29 -1.99 15.81
CA VAL A 14 7.93 -1.55 16.12
C VAL A 14 7.99 -0.13 16.65
N ASP A 15 7.58 0.81 15.82
CA ASP A 15 7.60 2.24 16.13
C ASP A 15 6.20 2.81 16.33
N ASN A 16 6.13 3.96 17.01
CA ASN A 16 4.94 4.79 17.03
C ASN A 16 4.99 5.74 15.83
N VAL A 17 4.05 5.56 14.93
CA VAL A 17 3.87 6.41 13.73
C VAL A 17 2.54 7.16 13.80
N PRO A 18 2.33 8.25 13.04
CA PRO A 18 1.04 8.91 12.93
C PRO A 18 -0.07 7.92 12.53
N ASP A 19 -1.28 8.15 13.00
CA ASP A 19 -2.45 7.41 12.53
C ASP A 19 -2.75 7.79 11.08
N PRO A 20 -3.24 6.85 10.25
CA PRO A 20 -3.62 7.17 8.89
C PRO A 20 -4.88 8.04 8.85
N GLU A 21 -4.97 8.91 7.86
CA GLU A 21 -6.08 9.83 7.63
C GLU A 21 -6.71 9.62 6.26
N ILE A 22 -8.00 9.96 6.10
CA ILE A 22 -8.66 10.04 4.79
C ILE A 22 -8.04 11.20 4.00
N VAL A 23 -7.42 10.90 2.87
CA VAL A 23 -6.78 11.88 1.98
C VAL A 23 -7.59 12.07 0.70
N ASN A 24 -8.25 11.02 0.23
CA ASN A 24 -9.06 11.03 -0.98
C ASN A 24 -10.50 10.62 -0.65
N PRO A 25 -11.53 11.16 -1.32
CA PRO A 25 -12.94 10.81 -1.08
C PRO A 25 -13.25 9.30 -1.17
N ARG A 26 -12.45 8.55 -1.91
CA ARG A 26 -12.62 7.09 -2.11
C ARG A 26 -11.77 6.25 -1.16
N ASP A 27 -11.08 6.84 -0.18
CA ASP A 27 -10.26 6.12 0.80
C ASP A 27 -11.12 5.42 1.85
N ALA A 28 -10.55 4.38 2.46
CA ALA A 28 -11.03 3.82 3.71
C ALA A 28 -9.87 3.65 4.70
N ILE A 29 -10.17 3.73 6.00
CA ILE A 29 -9.24 3.36 7.07
C ILE A 29 -9.68 2.02 7.63
N LEU A 30 -8.76 1.08 7.71
CA LEU A 30 -8.95 -0.23 8.30
C LEU A 30 -8.26 -0.33 9.64
N LYS A 31 -8.94 -0.91 10.63
CA LYS A 31 -8.31 -1.50 11.80
C LYS A 31 -7.85 -2.90 11.42
N ILE A 32 -6.55 -3.12 11.42
CA ILE A 32 -5.97 -4.38 10.96
C ILE A 32 -6.27 -5.49 11.96
N THR A 33 -6.75 -6.61 11.48
CA THR A 33 -7.07 -7.81 12.28
C THR A 33 -6.13 -8.97 12.00
N SER A 34 -5.56 -9.02 10.82
CA SER A 34 -4.57 -10.02 10.43
C SER A 34 -3.66 -9.45 9.34
N THR A 35 -2.40 -9.80 9.41
CA THR A 35 -1.39 -9.51 8.40
C THR A 35 -0.46 -10.71 8.26
N ALA A 36 0.17 -10.85 7.10
CA ALA A 36 1.14 -11.90 6.84
C ALA A 36 2.54 -11.32 6.66
N ILE A 37 3.53 -12.17 6.81
CA ILE A 37 4.90 -11.95 6.38
C ILE A 37 5.16 -12.94 5.25
N CYS A 38 5.44 -12.45 4.06
CA CYS A 38 5.76 -13.30 2.91
C CYS A 38 7.25 -13.20 2.53
N GLY A 39 7.66 -13.97 1.53
CA GLY A 39 9.04 -13.95 1.04
C GLY A 39 9.49 -12.57 0.51
N SER A 40 8.56 -11.75 0.02
CA SER A 40 8.85 -10.39 -0.44
C SER A 40 9.27 -9.46 0.71
N ASP A 41 8.71 -9.63 1.92
CA ASP A 41 9.13 -8.86 3.11
C ASP A 41 10.58 -9.20 3.48
N LEU A 42 11.00 -10.45 3.29
CA LEU A 42 12.38 -10.87 3.55
C LEU A 42 13.35 -10.20 2.57
N HIS A 43 12.96 -10.00 1.30
CA HIS A 43 13.78 -9.25 0.35
C HIS A 43 13.94 -7.76 0.73
N LEU A 44 12.90 -7.16 1.32
CA LEU A 44 13.00 -5.81 1.89
C LEU A 44 13.94 -5.80 3.10
N TYR A 45 13.78 -6.78 4.01
CA TYR A 45 14.62 -6.95 5.20
C TYR A 45 16.09 -7.14 4.84
N ASP A 46 16.39 -7.96 3.83
CA ASP A 46 17.75 -8.21 3.34
C ASP A 46 18.33 -7.05 2.52
N GLY A 47 17.56 -5.99 2.25
CA GLY A 47 18.00 -4.83 1.50
C GLY A 47 18.21 -5.08 0.00
N VAL A 48 17.61 -6.14 -0.54
CA VAL A 48 17.71 -6.49 -1.98
C VAL A 48 16.87 -5.56 -2.84
N ILE A 49 15.76 -5.06 -2.31
CA ILE A 49 14.84 -4.19 -3.04
C ILE A 49 15.25 -2.73 -2.83
N PRO A 50 15.59 -1.98 -3.89
CA PRO A 50 15.94 -0.57 -3.78
C PRO A 50 14.72 0.32 -3.50
N GLY A 51 14.98 1.51 -2.94
CA GLY A 51 13.96 2.54 -2.75
C GLY A 51 13.08 2.33 -1.52
N VAL A 52 13.48 1.50 -0.56
CA VAL A 52 12.89 1.47 0.78
C VAL A 52 13.61 2.51 1.63
N LEU A 53 12.86 3.31 2.38
CA LEU A 53 13.39 4.39 3.21
C LEU A 53 13.19 4.10 4.70
N PRO A 54 14.10 4.57 5.57
CA PRO A 54 13.92 4.46 7.02
C PRO A 54 12.59 5.07 7.47
N GLY A 55 11.78 4.31 8.20
CA GLY A 55 10.45 4.70 8.65
C GLY A 55 9.31 4.16 7.78
N ASP A 56 9.58 3.55 6.63
CA ASP A 56 8.53 2.92 5.81
C ASP A 56 7.83 1.80 6.57
N VAL A 57 6.50 1.84 6.59
CA VAL A 57 5.64 0.81 7.20
C VAL A 57 5.49 -0.37 6.26
N LEU A 58 5.89 -1.55 6.71
CA LEU A 58 5.87 -2.78 5.92
C LEU A 58 4.48 -3.45 5.89
N GLY A 59 4.35 -4.50 5.07
CA GLY A 59 3.19 -5.38 5.00
C GLY A 59 2.27 -5.09 3.82
N HIS A 60 2.26 -6.01 2.86
CA HIS A 60 1.45 -5.91 1.64
C HIS A 60 0.35 -6.99 1.55
N GLU A 61 0.20 -7.81 2.59
CA GLU A 61 -0.83 -8.86 2.70
C GLU A 61 -1.57 -8.69 4.01
N PHE A 62 -2.72 -8.03 4.00
CA PHE A 62 -3.46 -7.73 5.23
C PHE A 62 -4.97 -7.72 5.03
N MET A 63 -5.66 -7.84 6.16
CA MET A 63 -7.11 -7.69 6.26
C MET A 63 -7.49 -6.93 7.52
N GLY A 64 -8.68 -6.36 7.50
CA GLY A 64 -9.15 -5.59 8.65
C GLY A 64 -10.64 -5.31 8.61
N GLU A 65 -11.06 -4.55 9.62
CA GLU A 65 -12.40 -4.00 9.73
C GLU A 65 -12.38 -2.52 9.33
N VAL A 66 -13.29 -2.10 8.49
CA VAL A 66 -13.45 -0.70 8.09
C VAL A 66 -13.91 0.12 9.29
N VAL A 67 -13.12 1.11 9.70
CA VAL A 67 -13.43 2.02 10.82
C VAL A 67 -13.82 3.42 10.37
N GLU A 68 -13.36 3.84 9.19
CA GLU A 68 -13.68 5.13 8.59
C GLU A 68 -13.68 5.02 7.06
N THR A 69 -14.49 5.85 6.39
CA THR A 69 -14.55 5.90 4.93
C THR A 69 -14.65 7.34 4.46
N GLY A 70 -14.04 7.63 3.32
CA GLY A 70 -14.33 8.86 2.58
C GLY A 70 -15.76 8.84 2.01
N PRO A 71 -16.28 10.01 1.62
CA PRO A 71 -17.70 10.15 1.22
C PRO A 71 -18.06 9.43 -0.09
N GLU A 72 -17.09 9.07 -0.92
CA GLU A 72 -17.30 8.36 -2.19
C GLU A 72 -16.96 6.87 -2.10
N SER A 73 -16.45 6.38 -0.97
CA SER A 73 -16.21 4.96 -0.77
C SER A 73 -17.52 4.18 -0.70
N THR A 74 -17.59 3.03 -1.34
CA THR A 74 -18.75 2.12 -1.28
C THR A 74 -18.72 1.21 -0.07
N LEU A 75 -17.60 1.13 0.65
CA LEU A 75 -17.45 0.34 1.86
C LEU A 75 -18.24 0.96 3.02
N LYS A 76 -18.60 0.13 3.98
CA LYS A 76 -19.32 0.55 5.19
C LYS A 76 -18.52 0.23 6.44
N LYS A 77 -18.57 1.13 7.41
CA LYS A 77 -17.99 0.89 8.74
C LYS A 77 -18.47 -0.43 9.32
N GLY A 78 -17.54 -1.22 9.86
CA GLY A 78 -17.76 -2.54 10.41
C GLY A 78 -17.63 -3.69 9.38
N GLN A 79 -17.49 -3.41 8.09
CA GLN A 79 -17.20 -4.45 7.10
C GLN A 79 -15.80 -5.03 7.31
N ARG A 80 -15.68 -6.35 7.17
CA ARG A 80 -14.38 -7.03 7.10
C ARG A 80 -13.98 -7.18 5.65
N VAL A 81 -12.76 -6.75 5.34
CA VAL A 81 -12.21 -6.76 3.97
C VAL A 81 -10.80 -7.32 3.96
N VAL A 82 -10.45 -7.98 2.87
CA VAL A 82 -9.08 -8.35 2.51
C VAL A 82 -8.57 -7.33 1.51
N VAL A 83 -7.35 -6.86 1.69
CA VAL A 83 -6.74 -5.87 0.82
C VAL A 83 -5.70 -6.54 -0.07
N PRO A 84 -5.86 -6.48 -1.41
CA PRO A 84 -4.83 -6.96 -2.33
C PRO A 84 -3.61 -6.05 -2.24
N PHE A 85 -2.42 -6.61 -2.48
CA PHE A 85 -1.17 -5.84 -2.42
C PHE A 85 -1.07 -4.72 -3.47
N THR A 86 -1.77 -4.87 -4.60
CA THR A 86 -1.81 -3.92 -5.71
C THR A 86 -2.84 -2.83 -5.45
N ILE A 87 -2.46 -1.57 -5.65
CA ILE A 87 -3.36 -0.42 -5.56
C ILE A 87 -3.81 -0.04 -6.97
N SER A 88 -5.12 0.04 -7.20
CA SER A 88 -5.71 0.39 -8.49
C SER A 88 -6.82 1.43 -8.35
N CYS A 89 -6.92 2.36 -9.30
CA CYS A 89 -7.91 3.45 -9.23
C CYS A 89 -9.29 3.10 -9.81
N GLY A 90 -9.38 2.02 -10.61
CA GLY A 90 -10.62 1.61 -11.29
C GLY A 90 -10.95 2.38 -12.58
N ASP A 91 -10.39 3.57 -12.81
CA ASP A 91 -10.85 4.51 -13.85
C ASP A 91 -9.88 4.74 -15.00
N CYS A 92 -8.57 4.49 -14.84
CA CYS A 92 -7.59 4.68 -15.90
C CYS A 92 -7.75 3.64 -17.02
N PHE A 93 -7.05 3.84 -18.13
CA PHE A 93 -7.10 2.93 -19.27
C PHE A 93 -6.83 1.48 -18.88
N HIS A 94 -5.76 1.22 -18.13
CA HIS A 94 -5.38 -0.13 -17.71
C HIS A 94 -6.41 -0.76 -16.77
N CYS A 95 -6.96 0.00 -15.82
CA CYS A 95 -8.00 -0.51 -14.92
C CYS A 95 -9.28 -0.90 -15.69
N LYS A 96 -9.70 -0.10 -16.68
CA LYS A 96 -10.88 -0.39 -17.51
C LYS A 96 -10.75 -1.67 -18.34
N ILE A 97 -9.54 -2.06 -18.69
CA ILE A 97 -9.27 -3.33 -19.36
C ILE A 97 -8.80 -4.43 -18.39
N GLN A 98 -9.02 -4.24 -17.09
CA GLN A 98 -8.73 -5.18 -16.00
C GLN A 98 -7.23 -5.50 -15.83
N GLN A 99 -6.35 -4.64 -16.29
CA GLN A 99 -4.90 -4.71 -16.04
C GLN A 99 -4.52 -3.85 -14.83
N TYR A 100 -5.01 -4.21 -13.66
CA TYR A 100 -4.86 -3.43 -12.42
C TYR A 100 -3.41 -3.21 -12.00
N SER A 101 -2.53 -4.17 -12.28
CA SER A 101 -1.09 -4.07 -11.99
C SER A 101 -0.35 -3.01 -12.81
N ALA A 102 -0.98 -2.46 -13.84
CA ALA A 102 -0.47 -1.36 -14.66
C ALA A 102 -1.24 -0.04 -14.42
N CYS A 103 -1.87 0.12 -13.25
CA CYS A 103 -2.62 1.33 -12.93
C CYS A 103 -1.73 2.57 -12.95
N GLU A 104 -2.06 3.53 -13.80
CA GLU A 104 -1.30 4.77 -13.99
C GLU A 104 -1.50 5.78 -12.86
N ASN A 105 -2.66 5.75 -12.18
CA ASN A 105 -3.02 6.76 -11.20
C ASN A 105 -2.60 6.42 -9.76
N SER A 106 -2.28 5.16 -9.46
CA SER A 106 -1.89 4.76 -8.11
C SER A 106 -0.41 5.04 -7.81
N ASN A 107 0.44 5.08 -8.84
CA ASN A 107 1.86 5.39 -8.68
C ASN A 107 2.16 6.80 -9.21
N PRO A 108 2.73 7.70 -8.39
CA PRO A 108 3.03 9.08 -8.80
C PRO A 108 3.88 9.17 -10.06
N ALA A 109 3.57 10.14 -10.93
CA ALA A 109 4.19 10.30 -12.25
C ALA A 109 5.72 10.41 -12.21
N GLU A 110 6.28 11.09 -11.21
CA GLU A 110 7.74 11.23 -11.01
C GLU A 110 8.46 9.90 -10.71
N LYS A 111 7.73 8.86 -10.34
CA LYS A 111 8.26 7.52 -10.08
C LYS A 111 7.98 6.56 -11.23
N GLN A 112 7.01 6.88 -12.07
CA GLN A 112 6.63 6.05 -13.22
C GLN A 112 7.73 5.98 -14.27
N ASP A 113 8.49 7.05 -14.49
CA ASP A 113 9.60 7.08 -15.46
C ASP A 113 10.64 6.01 -15.15
N LEU A 114 10.98 5.83 -13.86
CA LEU A 114 11.90 4.77 -13.45
C LEU A 114 11.29 3.38 -13.62
N SER A 115 10.03 3.20 -13.24
CA SER A 115 9.31 1.94 -13.46
C SER A 115 9.19 1.61 -14.94
N ALA A 116 8.83 2.58 -15.78
CA ALA A 116 8.75 2.42 -17.22
C ALA A 116 10.12 2.08 -17.85
N THR A 117 11.20 2.68 -17.35
CA THR A 117 12.56 2.39 -17.80
C THR A 117 12.99 0.96 -17.45
N LEU A 118 12.67 0.49 -16.23
CA LEU A 118 13.08 -0.83 -15.74
C LEU A 118 12.22 -1.96 -16.30
N TYR A 119 10.91 -1.73 -16.47
CA TYR A 119 9.94 -2.77 -16.82
C TYR A 119 9.30 -2.59 -18.20
N GLY A 120 9.58 -1.48 -18.89
CA GLY A 120 9.00 -1.15 -20.20
C GLY A 120 7.55 -0.63 -20.15
N HIS A 121 6.96 -0.49 -18.95
CA HIS A 121 5.60 0.04 -18.74
C HIS A 121 5.44 0.58 -17.31
N PRO A 122 4.47 1.45 -17.05
CA PRO A 122 4.11 1.87 -15.71
C PRO A 122 3.71 0.67 -14.85
N MET A 123 4.01 0.74 -13.56
CA MET A 123 3.53 -0.22 -12.56
C MET A 123 2.57 0.49 -11.61
N SER A 124 1.56 -0.23 -11.14
CA SER A 124 0.72 0.25 -10.05
C SER A 124 1.51 0.42 -8.76
N ALA A 125 0.97 1.19 -7.84
CA ALA A 125 1.50 1.22 -6.47
C ALA A 125 1.23 -0.09 -5.73
N LEU A 126 2.08 -0.38 -4.74
CA LEU A 126 1.96 -1.48 -3.81
C LEU A 126 1.92 -0.97 -2.38
N PHE A 127 1.18 -1.67 -1.51
CA PHE A 127 1.24 -1.42 -0.08
C PHE A 127 2.55 -1.94 0.51
N GLY A 128 3.10 -1.23 1.52
CA GLY A 128 4.19 -1.71 2.34
C GLY A 128 5.42 -2.22 1.60
N TYR A 129 5.73 -1.57 0.48
CA TYR A 129 6.82 -1.93 -0.41
C TYR A 129 7.70 -0.71 -0.70
N SER A 130 8.53 -0.73 -1.74
CA SER A 130 9.48 0.35 -2.01
C SER A 130 8.82 1.59 -2.64
N HIS A 131 9.51 2.73 -2.59
CA HIS A 131 9.09 3.96 -3.25
C HIS A 131 9.13 3.90 -4.79
N LEU A 132 9.73 2.88 -5.39
CA LEU A 132 9.59 2.58 -6.82
C LEU A 132 8.15 2.21 -7.20
N THR A 133 7.39 1.69 -6.24
CA THR A 133 5.99 1.31 -6.36
C THR A 133 5.08 2.17 -5.49
N GLY A 134 5.36 3.48 -5.44
CA GLY A 134 4.49 4.48 -4.81
C GLY A 134 4.80 4.81 -3.36
N GLY A 135 5.45 3.94 -2.58
CA GLY A 135 5.81 4.18 -1.18
C GLY A 135 4.60 4.29 -0.25
N TYR A 136 3.53 3.55 -0.51
CA TYR A 136 2.36 3.49 0.36
C TYR A 136 2.65 2.66 1.60
N SER A 137 2.20 3.15 2.75
CA SER A 137 2.30 2.42 4.02
C SER A 137 1.55 1.10 3.95
N GLY A 138 2.12 0.07 4.56
CA GLY A 138 1.56 -1.28 4.60
C GLY A 138 0.65 -1.55 5.79
N GLY A 139 0.22 -2.80 5.91
CA GLY A 139 -0.70 -3.28 6.94
C GLY A 139 -0.05 -4.07 8.07
N GLN A 140 1.28 -4.08 8.20
CA GLN A 140 1.95 -4.54 9.44
C GLN A 140 1.90 -3.43 10.50
N ALA A 141 0.68 -2.95 10.78
CA ALA A 141 0.35 -1.82 11.64
C ALA A 141 -1.00 -2.05 12.32
N GLU A 142 -1.35 -1.20 13.30
CA GLU A 142 -2.68 -1.27 13.94
C GLU A 142 -3.79 -0.77 12.99
N TYR A 143 -3.47 0.19 12.12
CA TYR A 143 -4.39 0.75 11.12
C TYR A 143 -3.68 0.93 9.78
N ALA A 144 -4.45 0.92 8.70
CA ALA A 144 -3.96 1.25 7.36
C ALA A 144 -4.99 2.06 6.56
N ARG A 145 -4.51 3.01 5.76
CA ARG A 145 -5.32 3.69 4.74
C ARG A 145 -5.33 2.86 3.46
N VAL A 146 -6.50 2.60 2.94
CA VAL A 146 -6.71 1.94 1.64
C VAL A 146 -7.24 2.97 0.65
N PRO A 147 -6.41 3.44 -0.30
CA PRO A 147 -6.86 4.34 -1.36
C PRO A 147 -7.73 3.59 -2.37
N PHE A 148 -8.66 4.30 -3.00
CA PHE A 148 -9.58 3.72 -4.01
C PHE A 148 -10.27 2.45 -3.50
N SER A 149 -10.79 2.49 -2.30
CA SER A 149 -11.30 1.33 -1.54
C SER A 149 -12.55 0.66 -2.13
N ASP A 150 -13.05 1.16 -3.22
CA ASP A 150 -14.24 0.71 -3.97
C ASP A 150 -13.89 -0.06 -5.27
N VAL A 151 -12.62 -0.41 -5.48
CA VAL A 151 -12.10 -1.11 -6.67
C VAL A 151 -11.78 -2.57 -6.37
#